data_c7f2d8eb8a6154c7754699ebab3a1281
#
_entry.id   c7f2d8eb8a6154c7754699ebab3a1281
#
_cell.length_a   1.000
_cell.length_b   1.000
_cell.length_c   1.000
_cell.angle_alpha   90.00
_cell.angle_beta   90.00
_cell.angle_gamma   90.00
#
_symmetry.space_group_name_H-M   'P 1'
#
loop_
_entity.id
_entity.type
_entity.pdbx_description
1 polymer ?
#
loop_
_entity_poly.entity_id
_entity_poly.type
_entity_poly.pdbx_seq_one_letter_code
_entity_poly.pdbx_strand_id
1 'polypeptide(L)'
;SGGNQQKVLLSKYLLTKPKIFIVDEPTRGIDISSKAEIHKLLRDYANAGNGIIVISSDLMEIIGLCDRVLVFHEGKINGELKDNISEQSIMNLIFNNRN
;
A
#
# COMPACT_ATOMS: atom_id res chain seq x y z
N SER A 1 16.80 -14.05 -3.34
CA SER A 1 15.98 -13.74 -2.18
C SER A 1 14.54 -13.51 -2.60
N GLY A 2 13.63 -13.62 -1.64
CA GLY A 2 12.22 -13.35 -1.89
C GLY A 2 11.96 -11.92 -2.33
N GLY A 3 12.73 -10.98 -1.80
CA GLY A 3 12.60 -9.58 -2.18
C GLY A 3 12.98 -9.32 -3.62
N ASN A 4 14.04 -9.96 -4.09
CA ASN A 4 14.45 -9.82 -5.48
C ASN A 4 13.42 -10.44 -6.43
N GLN A 5 12.86 -11.59 -6.05
CA GLN A 5 11.81 -12.24 -6.84
C GLN A 5 10.58 -11.36 -6.93
N GLN A 6 10.17 -10.77 -5.82
CA GLN A 6 9.00 -9.89 -5.78
C GLN A 6 9.23 -8.65 -6.63
N LYS A 7 10.42 -8.07 -6.55
CA LYS A 7 10.78 -6.89 -7.32
C LYS A 7 10.73 -7.18 -8.82
N VAL A 8 11.28 -8.33 -9.24
CA VAL A 8 11.25 -8.73 -10.64
C VAL A 8 9.82 -8.93 -11.10
N LEU A 9 8.98 -9.59 -10.30
CA LEU A 9 7.60 -9.83 -10.65
C LEU A 9 6.82 -8.53 -10.82
N LEU A 10 6.96 -7.60 -9.87
CA LEU A 10 6.29 -6.31 -9.96
C LEU A 10 6.76 -5.51 -11.18
N SER A 11 8.08 -5.49 -11.41
CA SER A 11 8.64 -4.79 -12.58
C SER A 11 8.06 -5.33 -13.88
N LYS A 12 7.90 -6.64 -13.96
CA LYS A 12 7.35 -7.30 -15.12
C LYS A 12 5.91 -6.84 -15.39
N TYR A 13 5.08 -6.78 -14.35
CA TYR A 13 3.72 -6.30 -14.51
C TYR A 13 3.68 -4.82 -14.88
N LEU A 14 4.55 -4.00 -14.30
CA LEU A 14 4.58 -2.57 -14.59
C LEU A 14 5.04 -2.28 -16.01
N LEU A 15 5.78 -3.17 -16.63
CA LEU A 15 6.17 -3.03 -18.04
C LEU A 15 4.97 -3.06 -18.97
N THR A 16 3.85 -3.65 -18.54
CA THR A 16 2.62 -3.62 -19.35
C THR A 16 1.91 -2.27 -19.27
N LYS A 17 2.43 -1.36 -18.45
CA LYS A 17 1.93 0.01 -18.30
C LYS A 17 0.45 0.09 -17.95
N PRO A 18 0.00 -0.61 -16.91
CA PRO A 18 -1.40 -0.50 -16.49
C PRO A 18 -1.68 0.91 -15.97
N LYS A 19 -2.84 1.44 -16.26
CA LYS A 19 -3.24 2.74 -15.73
C LYS A 19 -3.59 2.65 -14.26
N ILE A 20 -4.10 1.51 -13.83
CA ILE A 20 -4.40 1.22 -12.43
C ILE A 20 -3.79 -0.14 -12.11
N PHE A 21 -2.99 -0.18 -11.07
CA PHE A 21 -2.32 -1.41 -10.65
C PHE A 21 -2.71 -1.71 -9.21
N ILE A 22 -3.21 -2.92 -8.99
CA ILE A 22 -3.66 -3.33 -7.65
C ILE A 22 -2.67 -4.35 -7.11
N VAL A 23 -2.11 -4.08 -5.93
CA VAL A 23 -1.17 -4.98 -5.27
C VAL A 23 -1.70 -5.35 -3.89
N ASP A 24 -1.65 -6.64 -3.59
CA ASP A 24 -2.13 -7.18 -2.34
C ASP A 24 -0.95 -7.68 -1.53
N GLU A 25 -0.70 -7.05 -0.37
CA GLU A 25 0.39 -7.38 0.55
C GLU A 25 1.74 -7.45 -0.17
N PRO A 26 2.14 -6.38 -0.86
CA PRO A 26 3.29 -6.45 -1.77
C PRO A 26 4.62 -6.74 -1.10
N THR A 27 4.74 -6.52 0.21
CA THR A 27 6.01 -6.73 0.91
C THR A 27 5.92 -7.72 2.06
N ARG A 28 4.86 -8.54 2.08
CA ARG A 28 4.72 -9.53 3.14
C ARG A 28 5.90 -10.52 3.09
N GLY A 29 6.57 -10.68 4.24
CA GLY A 29 7.68 -11.61 4.35
C GLY A 29 8.96 -11.16 3.69
N ILE A 30 9.05 -9.89 3.30
CA ILE A 30 10.21 -9.33 2.62
C ILE A 30 11.08 -8.58 3.63
N ASP A 31 12.41 -8.62 3.46
CA ASP A 31 13.32 -7.93 4.35
C ASP A 31 13.25 -6.41 4.16
N ILE A 32 13.78 -5.68 5.13
CA ILE A 32 13.64 -4.22 5.17
C ILE A 32 14.21 -3.52 3.95
N SER A 33 15.39 -3.93 3.49
CA SER A 33 16.03 -3.25 2.36
C SER A 33 15.27 -3.51 1.06
N SER A 34 14.82 -4.73 0.84
CA SER A 34 14.03 -5.06 -0.34
C SER A 34 12.65 -4.40 -0.30
N LYS A 35 12.08 -4.29 0.91
CA LYS A 35 10.80 -3.59 1.09
C LYS A 35 10.90 -2.15 0.63
N ALA A 36 11.98 -1.45 1.01
CA ALA A 36 12.18 -0.06 0.61
C ALA A 36 12.29 0.07 -0.91
N GLU A 37 12.95 -0.88 -1.56
CA GLU A 37 13.07 -0.86 -3.01
C GLU A 37 11.74 -1.10 -3.71
N ILE A 38 10.93 -2.01 -3.17
CA ILE A 38 9.59 -2.27 -3.70
C ILE A 38 8.71 -1.03 -3.55
N HIS A 39 8.77 -0.37 -2.38
CA HIS A 39 8.00 0.86 -2.15
C HIS A 39 8.42 1.96 -3.10
N LYS A 40 9.72 2.09 -3.36
CA LYS A 40 10.21 3.09 -4.30
C LYS A 40 9.69 2.81 -5.71
N LEU A 41 9.70 1.55 -6.13
CA LEU A 41 9.19 1.16 -7.43
C LEU A 41 7.72 1.56 -7.60
N LEU A 42 6.90 1.27 -6.58
CA LEU A 42 5.48 1.60 -6.62
C LEU A 42 5.26 3.11 -6.60
N ARG A 43 6.00 3.82 -5.75
CA ARG A 43 5.86 5.28 -5.65
C ARG A 43 6.27 5.96 -6.94
N ASP A 44 7.36 5.53 -7.56
CA ASP A 44 7.81 6.11 -8.82
C ASP A 44 6.76 5.90 -9.91
N TYR A 45 6.14 4.73 -9.95
CA TYR A 45 5.11 4.44 -10.93
C TYR A 45 3.88 5.33 -10.73
N ALA A 46 3.47 5.54 -9.48
CA ALA A 46 2.34 6.42 -9.18
C ALA A 46 2.68 7.86 -9.53
N ASN A 47 3.90 8.31 -9.23
CA ASN A 47 4.31 9.68 -9.51
C ASN A 47 4.39 9.97 -11.01
N ALA A 48 4.49 8.95 -11.83
CA ALA A 48 4.46 9.09 -13.29
C ALA A 48 3.06 9.30 -13.85
N GLY A 49 2.04 9.37 -12.98
CA GLY A 49 0.66 9.67 -13.39
C GLY A 49 -0.25 8.45 -13.43
N ASN A 50 0.17 7.35 -12.83
CA ASN A 50 -0.62 6.12 -12.83
C ASN A 50 -1.27 5.90 -11.47
N GLY A 51 -2.35 5.11 -11.44
CA GLY A 51 -3.01 4.77 -10.20
C GLY A 51 -2.49 3.47 -9.61
N ILE A 52 -2.29 3.45 -8.28
CA ILE A 52 -1.94 2.23 -7.58
C ILE A 52 -2.86 2.08 -6.38
N ILE A 53 -3.42 0.89 -6.21
CA ILE A 53 -4.17 0.53 -5.03
C ILE A 53 -3.34 -0.51 -4.28
N VAL A 54 -2.97 -0.18 -3.04
CA VAL A 54 -2.21 -1.08 -2.18
C VAL A 54 -3.12 -1.62 -1.10
N ILE A 55 -3.20 -2.93 -1.01
CA ILE A 55 -3.92 -3.60 0.07
C ILE A 55 -2.85 -4.14 1.01
N SER A 56 -2.91 -3.73 2.28
CA SER A 56 -1.87 -4.10 3.23
C SER A 56 -2.42 -4.14 4.65
N SER A 57 -1.93 -5.08 5.44
CA SER A 57 -2.18 -5.13 6.87
C SER A 57 -1.05 -4.46 7.66
N ASP A 58 -0.02 -4.00 6.98
CA ASP A 58 1.14 -3.36 7.60
C ASP A 58 0.90 -1.85 7.64
N LEU A 59 0.60 -1.33 8.84
CA LEU A 59 0.28 0.10 8.99
C LEU A 59 1.42 1.00 8.56
N MET A 60 2.66 0.60 8.85
CA MET A 60 3.81 1.42 8.48
C MET A 60 3.98 1.49 6.97
N GLU A 61 3.66 0.41 6.27
CA GLU A 61 3.65 0.42 4.80
C GLU A 61 2.63 1.41 4.27
N ILE A 62 1.42 1.35 4.79
CA ILE A 62 0.34 2.26 4.37
C ILE A 62 0.71 3.70 4.64
N ILE A 63 1.20 4.00 5.85
CA ILE A 63 1.54 5.36 6.25
C ILE A 63 2.66 5.93 5.38
N GLY A 64 3.68 5.11 5.10
CA GLY A 64 4.84 5.58 4.36
C GLY A 64 4.66 5.63 2.85
N LEU A 65 3.67 4.94 2.32
CA LEU A 65 3.55 4.76 0.87
C LEU A 65 2.35 5.48 0.26
N CYS A 66 1.23 5.57 0.98
CA CYS A 66 -0.05 5.92 0.37
C CYS A 66 -0.42 7.38 0.58
N ASP A 67 -1.11 7.95 -0.41
CA ASP A 67 -1.61 9.33 -0.35
C ASP A 67 -2.99 9.40 0.28
N ARG A 68 -3.74 8.32 0.19
CA ARG A 68 -5.10 8.24 0.67
C ARG A 68 -5.34 6.84 1.21
N VAL A 69 -6.05 6.72 2.30
CA VAL A 69 -6.27 5.43 2.96
C VAL A 69 -7.75 5.20 3.18
N LEU A 70 -8.22 4.03 2.77
CA LEU A 70 -9.55 3.54 3.11
C LEU A 70 -9.36 2.46 4.17
N VAL A 71 -10.10 2.57 5.26
CA VAL A 71 -9.99 1.60 6.35
C VAL A 71 -11.17 0.66 6.30
N PHE A 72 -10.88 -0.63 6.12
CA PHE A 72 -11.88 -1.68 6.11
C PHE A 72 -11.93 -2.36 7.46
N HIS A 73 -13.13 -2.64 7.93
CA HIS A 73 -13.33 -3.37 9.18
C HIS A 73 -14.60 -4.19 9.04
N GLU A 74 -14.48 -5.50 9.27
CA GLU A 74 -15.61 -6.43 9.20
C GLU A 74 -16.41 -6.29 7.91
N GLY A 75 -15.70 -6.22 6.80
CA GLY A 75 -16.31 -6.19 5.48
C GLY A 75 -16.89 -4.85 5.06
N LYS A 76 -16.65 -3.80 5.84
CA LYS A 76 -17.18 -2.47 5.54
C LYS A 76 -16.08 -1.44 5.54
N ILE A 77 -16.28 -0.36 4.79
CA ILE A 77 -15.37 0.79 4.83
C ILE A 77 -15.79 1.65 6.01
N ASN A 78 -14.91 1.74 7.01
CA ASN A 78 -15.17 2.52 8.21
C ASN A 78 -14.77 3.98 8.08
N GLY A 79 -14.01 4.32 7.07
CA GLY A 79 -13.62 5.71 6.88
C GLY A 79 -12.52 5.86 5.87
N GLU A 80 -12.22 7.11 5.56
CA GLU A 80 -11.19 7.48 4.60
C GLU A 80 -10.33 8.59 5.21
N LEU A 81 -9.00 8.50 4.99
CA LEU A 81 -8.04 9.51 5.42
C LEU A 81 -7.32 10.04 4.19
N LYS A 82 -7.29 11.36 4.04
CA LYS A 82 -6.59 12.04 2.95
C LYS A 82 -5.41 12.86 3.48
N ASP A 83 -5.44 13.20 4.76
CA ASP A 83 -4.36 13.90 5.43
C ASP A 83 -4.27 13.38 6.86
N ASN A 84 -3.23 13.80 7.58
CA ASN A 84 -3.00 13.36 8.96
C ASN A 84 -3.03 11.84 9.08
N ILE A 85 -2.45 11.16 8.08
CA ILE A 85 -2.40 9.70 8.07
C ILE A 85 -1.34 9.26 9.06
N SER A 86 -1.78 8.61 10.14
CA SER A 86 -0.91 8.14 11.20
C SER A 86 -1.43 6.82 11.73
N GLU A 87 -0.61 6.14 12.52
CA GLU A 87 -1.06 4.94 13.19
C GLU A 87 -2.30 5.21 14.03
N GLN A 88 -2.28 6.32 14.77
CA GLN A 88 -3.41 6.67 15.65
C GLN A 88 -4.68 6.93 14.85
N SER A 89 -4.60 7.69 13.75
CA SER A 89 -5.80 8.00 12.97
C SER A 89 -6.38 6.76 12.32
N ILE A 90 -5.54 5.84 11.86
CA ILE A 90 -6.01 4.58 11.28
C ILE A 90 -6.64 3.70 12.34
N MET A 91 -5.97 3.56 13.50
CA MET A 91 -6.50 2.74 14.59
C MET A 91 -7.83 3.27 15.11
N ASN A 92 -8.00 4.59 15.14
CA ASN A 92 -9.27 5.17 15.54
C ASN A 92 -10.40 4.73 14.60
N LEU A 93 -10.15 4.65 13.31
CA LEU A 93 -11.16 4.19 12.36
C LEU A 93 -11.44 2.70 12.49
N ILE A 94 -10.44 1.91 12.88
CA ILE A 94 -10.65 0.49 13.08
C ILE A 94 -11.48 0.22 14.32
N PHE A 95 -11.16 0.87 15.42
CA PHE A 95 -11.71 0.52 16.74
C PHE A 95 -12.83 1.43 17.22
N ASN A 96 -12.97 2.63 16.70
CA ASN A 96 -14.05 3.52 17.06
C ASN A 96 -15.20 3.40 16.08
N ASN A 97 -15.67 2.20 15.91
CA ASN A 97 -16.76 1.91 15.01
C ASN A 97 -18.06 2.36 15.65
N ARG A 98 -18.60 3.42 15.13
CA ARG A 98 -19.82 3.91 15.69
C ARG A 98 -20.97 3.39 14.96
N ASN A 99 -21.43 2.77 15.10
CA ASN A 99 -22.57 2.35 14.50
C ASN A 99 -23.01 2.19 13.92
#